data_898ca6f7456995e35f06edd048d1eca7
#
_entry.id   898ca6f7456995e35f06edd048d1eca7
#
_cell.length_a   1.000
_cell.length_b   1.000
_cell.length_c   1.000
_cell.angle_alpha   90.00
_cell.angle_beta   90.00
_cell.angle_gamma   90.00
#
_symmetry.space_group_name_H-M   'P 1'
#
loop_
_entity.id
_entity.type
_entity.pdbx_description
1 polymer ?
#
loop_
_entity_poly.entity_id
_entity_poly.type
_entity_poly.pdbx_seq_one_letter_code
_entity_poly.pdbx_strand_id
1 'polypeptide(L)'
;MTYFNLQNAKIKAVAASVPDDVEYTTDYNDLFGEEHVRKFIISTGVQRRFTSHRLGVTASDLCCATAEKILTELNYDRNKVDALIFASSSRDYLEPVTATILQDRLGLSDDCMCYDIPLGCSAYVYGLYLAAMHINSGCRSVLLLSGSTGEQLPDGYVPSEIPMLFGNGGSATLLEYDENAEPTYGLLRSIGRDFKMLVSPFSGQRHAFWPMVQKFGYEKACAYRDLFHMEGMDVMRFSLKEVVTMINDFKERFVCDYDEYEILACHQANKLIISNLARKIKFPLSKIPLSIVDYGNTGCASIPLAICEHYS
;
A
#
# COMPACT_ATOMS: atom_id res chain seq x y z
N MET A 1 6.18 6.38 21.00
CA MET A 1 4.94 6.57 20.22
C MET A 1 4.82 8.04 19.83
N THR A 2 4.56 8.31 18.57
CA THR A 2 4.43 9.68 18.08
C THR A 2 2.95 9.94 17.81
N TYR A 3 2.32 10.68 18.71
CA TYR A 3 0.96 11.21 18.52
C TYR A 3 1.05 12.56 17.80
N PHE A 4 0.11 12.80 16.92
CA PHE A 4 0.02 14.08 16.22
C PHE A 4 -1.44 14.54 16.08
N ASN A 5 -1.58 15.85 15.96
CA ASN A 5 -2.81 16.53 15.62
C ASN A 5 -2.44 17.61 14.59
N LEU A 6 -2.88 17.43 13.36
CA LEU A 6 -2.60 18.34 12.25
C LEU A 6 -3.88 19.03 11.81
N GLN A 7 -3.76 20.32 11.51
CA GLN A 7 -4.89 21.19 11.14
C GLN A 7 -4.91 21.42 9.64
N ASN A 8 -6.01 21.91 9.14
CA ASN A 8 -6.16 22.50 7.81
C ASN A 8 -5.85 21.56 6.61
N ALA A 9 -5.62 20.27 6.83
CA ALA A 9 -5.36 19.32 5.78
C ALA A 9 -6.63 18.53 5.45
N LYS A 10 -7.18 18.75 4.26
CA LYS A 10 -8.39 18.09 3.77
C LYS A 10 -8.09 17.16 2.63
N ILE A 11 -8.58 15.93 2.72
CA ILE A 11 -8.60 15.03 1.55
C ILE A 11 -9.68 15.54 0.59
N LYS A 12 -9.24 16.01 -0.57
CA LYS A 12 -10.12 16.56 -1.62
C LYS A 12 -10.68 15.46 -2.52
N ALA A 13 -9.83 14.51 -2.89
CA ALA A 13 -10.20 13.39 -3.74
C ALA A 13 -9.30 12.19 -3.50
N VAL A 14 -9.87 11.01 -3.67
CA VAL A 14 -9.16 9.72 -3.71
C VAL A 14 -9.61 8.97 -4.94
N ALA A 15 -8.67 8.40 -5.69
CA ALA A 15 -8.97 7.49 -6.77
C ALA A 15 -7.99 6.29 -6.73
N ALA A 16 -8.41 5.16 -7.30
CA ALA A 16 -7.59 3.96 -7.41
C ALA A 16 -7.72 3.35 -8.80
N SER A 17 -6.69 2.64 -9.21
CA SER A 17 -6.64 1.88 -10.46
C SER A 17 -6.00 0.51 -10.23
N VAL A 18 -6.35 -0.42 -11.11
CA VAL A 18 -5.76 -1.76 -11.19
C VAL A 18 -5.43 -2.05 -12.66
N PRO A 19 -4.53 -2.98 -12.96
CA PRO A 19 -4.31 -3.45 -14.33
C PRO A 19 -5.57 -4.16 -14.88
N ASP A 20 -5.61 -4.38 -16.18
CA ASP A 20 -6.73 -5.06 -16.85
C ASP A 20 -6.67 -6.60 -16.73
N ASP A 21 -5.50 -7.18 -16.47
CA ASP A 21 -5.32 -8.62 -16.42
C ASP A 21 -5.79 -9.20 -15.07
N VAL A 22 -6.71 -10.15 -15.13
CA VAL A 22 -7.32 -10.78 -13.96
C VAL A 22 -6.84 -12.21 -13.80
N GLU A 23 -6.45 -12.58 -12.59
CA GLU A 23 -6.14 -13.95 -12.21
C GLU A 23 -7.06 -14.42 -11.09
N TYR A 24 -7.62 -15.61 -11.25
CA TYR A 24 -8.42 -16.26 -10.21
C TYR A 24 -7.53 -17.15 -9.35
N THR A 25 -7.78 -17.18 -8.04
CA THR A 25 -7.02 -18.07 -7.15
C THR A 25 -7.18 -19.54 -7.53
N THR A 26 -8.33 -19.91 -8.12
CA THR A 26 -8.59 -21.27 -8.63
C THR A 26 -7.75 -21.66 -9.84
N ASP A 27 -7.12 -20.71 -10.55
CA ASP A 27 -6.23 -21.00 -11.69
C ASP A 27 -4.95 -21.73 -11.24
N TYR A 28 -4.70 -21.73 -9.92
CA TYR A 28 -3.56 -22.42 -9.30
C TYR A 28 -3.87 -23.84 -8.80
N ASN A 29 -5.08 -24.36 -9.08
CA ASN A 29 -5.50 -25.72 -8.64
C ASN A 29 -4.56 -26.82 -9.18
N ASP A 30 -4.11 -26.72 -10.43
CA ASP A 30 -3.23 -27.70 -11.03
C ASP A 30 -1.82 -27.68 -10.41
N LEU A 31 -1.38 -26.53 -9.90
CA LEU A 31 -0.06 -26.35 -9.31
C LEU A 31 0.01 -26.74 -7.84
N PHE A 32 -0.99 -26.36 -7.05
CA PHE A 32 -0.98 -26.56 -5.60
C PHE A 32 -2.00 -27.59 -5.09
N GLY A 33 -2.94 -28.03 -5.95
CA GLY A 33 -4.04 -28.91 -5.61
C GLY A 33 -5.27 -28.18 -5.07
N GLU A 34 -6.47 -28.63 -5.50
CA GLU A 34 -7.76 -27.98 -5.17
C GLU A 34 -8.01 -27.76 -3.68
N GLU A 35 -7.67 -28.75 -2.85
CA GLU A 35 -7.89 -28.67 -1.40
C GLU A 35 -6.99 -27.60 -0.75
N HIS A 36 -5.75 -27.45 -1.21
CA HIS A 36 -4.82 -26.44 -0.73
C HIS A 36 -5.32 -25.05 -1.14
N VAL A 37 -5.68 -24.87 -2.42
CA VAL A 37 -6.22 -23.60 -2.94
C VAL A 37 -7.51 -23.22 -2.23
N ARG A 38 -8.42 -24.17 -1.98
CA ARG A 38 -9.63 -23.92 -1.21
C ARG A 38 -9.34 -23.43 0.22
N LYS A 39 -8.37 -24.03 0.92
CA LYS A 39 -7.93 -23.59 2.25
C LYS A 39 -7.31 -22.20 2.22
N PHE A 40 -6.53 -21.91 1.19
CA PHE A 40 -5.95 -20.59 0.96
C PHE A 40 -7.04 -19.53 0.80
N ILE A 41 -8.05 -19.76 -0.05
CA ILE A 41 -9.19 -18.83 -0.22
C ILE A 41 -9.93 -18.61 1.11
N ILE A 42 -10.19 -19.66 1.88
CA ILE A 42 -10.88 -19.55 3.18
C ILE A 42 -10.07 -18.67 4.16
N SER A 43 -8.76 -18.85 4.21
CA SER A 43 -7.90 -18.14 5.15
C SER A 43 -7.59 -16.71 4.76
N THR A 44 -7.35 -16.47 3.47
CA THR A 44 -6.97 -15.14 2.96
C THR A 44 -8.15 -14.30 2.52
N GLY A 45 -9.21 -14.93 2.03
CA GLY A 45 -10.37 -14.30 1.41
C GLY A 45 -10.19 -14.04 -0.09
N VAL A 46 -8.99 -14.15 -0.65
CA VAL A 46 -8.69 -13.79 -2.04
C VAL A 46 -9.35 -14.78 -3.00
N GLN A 47 -10.27 -14.30 -3.84
CA GLN A 47 -10.89 -15.09 -4.91
C GLN A 47 -10.30 -14.77 -6.28
N ARG A 48 -9.99 -13.50 -6.50
CA ARG A 48 -9.32 -13.00 -7.70
C ARG A 48 -8.43 -11.81 -7.35
N ARG A 49 -7.55 -11.47 -8.26
CA ARG A 49 -6.71 -10.30 -8.18
C ARG A 49 -6.39 -9.77 -9.57
N PHE A 50 -5.92 -8.53 -9.63
CA PHE A 50 -5.43 -7.91 -10.85
C PHE A 50 -3.91 -7.96 -10.85
N THR A 51 -3.31 -8.26 -12.00
CA THR A 51 -1.85 -8.40 -12.14
C THR A 51 -1.30 -7.59 -13.28
N SER A 52 -0.02 -7.24 -13.21
CA SER A 52 0.70 -6.54 -14.28
C SER A 52 1.79 -7.38 -14.93
N HIS A 53 1.92 -8.64 -14.56
CA HIS A 53 3.03 -9.50 -15.03
C HIS A 53 3.14 -9.57 -16.54
N ARG A 54 2.00 -9.74 -17.24
CA ARG A 54 1.94 -9.89 -18.69
C ARG A 54 1.98 -8.58 -19.44
N LEU A 55 1.66 -7.47 -18.78
CA LEU A 55 1.48 -6.16 -19.41
C LEU A 55 2.67 -5.21 -19.22
N GLY A 56 3.61 -5.54 -18.34
CA GLY A 56 4.75 -4.67 -18.02
C GLY A 56 4.37 -3.34 -17.36
N VAL A 57 3.17 -3.24 -16.78
CA VAL A 57 2.68 -2.05 -16.09
C VAL A 57 3.33 -1.94 -14.72
N THR A 58 3.85 -0.76 -14.38
CA THR A 58 4.49 -0.48 -13.09
C THR A 58 3.54 0.18 -12.09
N ALA A 59 3.93 0.23 -10.83
CA ALA A 59 3.18 0.96 -9.81
C ALA A 59 3.04 2.44 -10.14
N SER A 60 4.07 3.04 -10.75
CA SER A 60 4.05 4.44 -11.17
C SER A 60 3.06 4.69 -12.31
N ASP A 61 2.92 3.74 -13.26
CA ASP A 61 1.95 3.84 -14.35
C ASP A 61 0.51 3.88 -13.82
N LEU A 62 0.19 2.97 -12.89
CA LEU A 62 -1.12 2.93 -12.25
C LEU A 62 -1.40 4.23 -11.46
N CYS A 63 -0.41 4.70 -10.71
CA CYS A 63 -0.52 5.96 -9.97
C CYS A 63 -0.66 7.17 -10.89
N CYS A 64 0.07 7.21 -12.00
CA CYS A 64 -0.02 8.28 -12.99
C CYS A 64 -1.42 8.34 -13.61
N ALA A 65 -1.96 7.20 -14.05
CA ALA A 65 -3.31 7.13 -14.61
C ALA A 65 -4.38 7.62 -13.61
N THR A 66 -4.20 7.25 -12.32
CA THR A 66 -5.11 7.66 -11.26
C THR A 66 -5.02 9.16 -10.96
N ALA A 67 -3.80 9.70 -10.92
CA ALA A 67 -3.57 11.13 -10.71
C ALA A 67 -4.13 11.97 -11.88
N GLU A 68 -3.91 11.52 -13.12
CA GLU A 68 -4.48 12.15 -14.32
C GLU A 68 -6.02 12.21 -14.24
N LYS A 69 -6.65 11.14 -13.80
CA LYS A 69 -8.10 11.11 -13.58
C LYS A 69 -8.54 12.20 -12.60
N ILE A 70 -7.94 12.27 -11.42
CA ILE A 70 -8.28 13.29 -10.39
C ILE A 70 -8.07 14.71 -10.95
N LEU A 71 -6.90 14.98 -11.51
CA LEU A 71 -6.55 16.32 -12.00
C LEU A 71 -7.48 16.76 -13.14
N THR A 72 -7.86 15.85 -14.03
CA THR A 72 -8.74 16.13 -15.15
C THR A 72 -10.19 16.31 -14.72
N GLU A 73 -10.75 15.40 -13.92
CA GLU A 73 -12.15 15.44 -13.47
C GLU A 73 -12.44 16.67 -12.59
N LEU A 74 -11.45 17.08 -11.78
CA LEU A 74 -11.55 18.31 -10.98
C LEU A 74 -11.18 19.58 -11.73
N ASN A 75 -10.75 19.47 -13.00
CA ASN A 75 -10.14 20.60 -13.75
C ASN A 75 -9.09 21.33 -12.88
N TYR A 76 -8.22 20.54 -12.23
CA TYR A 76 -7.29 21.03 -11.24
C TYR A 76 -6.10 21.73 -11.86
N ASP A 77 -5.76 22.92 -11.36
CA ASP A 77 -4.57 23.64 -11.79
C ASP A 77 -3.30 22.94 -11.26
N ARG A 78 -2.56 22.29 -12.18
CA ARG A 78 -1.35 21.52 -11.86
C ARG A 78 -0.24 22.36 -11.22
N ASN A 79 -0.22 23.68 -11.48
CA ASN A 79 0.73 24.62 -10.86
C ASN A 79 0.44 24.89 -9.37
N LYS A 80 -0.70 24.42 -8.86
CA LYS A 80 -1.03 24.50 -7.43
C LYS A 80 -0.54 23.32 -6.61
N VAL A 81 -0.06 22.27 -7.27
CA VAL A 81 0.51 21.10 -6.57
C VAL A 81 1.91 21.47 -6.10
N ASP A 82 2.05 21.75 -4.80
CA ASP A 82 3.32 22.18 -4.20
C ASP A 82 4.22 20.98 -3.83
N ALA A 83 3.63 19.79 -3.62
CA ALA A 83 4.40 18.59 -3.37
C ALA A 83 3.76 17.33 -3.99
N LEU A 84 4.60 16.43 -4.51
CA LEU A 84 4.25 15.09 -4.95
C LEU A 84 5.02 14.06 -4.13
N ILE A 85 4.31 13.17 -3.48
CA ILE A 85 4.88 12.10 -2.66
C ILE A 85 4.54 10.75 -3.32
N PHE A 86 5.54 9.97 -3.69
CA PHE A 86 5.35 8.58 -4.13
C PHE A 86 5.64 7.62 -2.99
N ALA A 87 4.60 7.05 -2.41
CA ALA A 87 4.66 6.16 -1.25
C ALA A 87 4.55 4.70 -1.70
N SER A 88 5.69 4.06 -1.98
CA SER A 88 5.75 2.71 -2.54
C SER A 88 7.10 2.04 -2.30
N SER A 89 7.09 0.71 -2.11
CA SER A 89 8.28 -0.13 -2.23
C SER A 89 8.59 -0.54 -3.67
N SER A 90 7.59 -0.44 -4.59
CA SER A 90 7.71 -0.79 -6.01
C SER A 90 8.10 0.44 -6.82
N ARG A 91 9.37 0.87 -6.69
CA ARG A 91 9.91 2.04 -7.41
C ARG A 91 10.36 1.65 -8.81
N ASP A 92 10.31 2.58 -9.76
CA ASP A 92 10.78 2.36 -11.13
C ASP A 92 12.29 2.12 -11.16
N TYR A 93 13.05 2.92 -10.39
CA TYR A 93 14.51 2.86 -10.28
C TYR A 93 14.94 3.07 -8.84
N LEU A 94 16.17 2.69 -8.52
CA LEU A 94 16.82 3.11 -7.28
C LEU A 94 17.12 4.61 -7.30
N GLU A 95 17.55 5.13 -8.46
CA GLU A 95 17.82 6.52 -8.78
C GLU A 95 17.52 6.76 -10.26
N PRO A 96 16.82 7.85 -10.63
CA PRO A 96 16.24 8.87 -9.75
C PRO A 96 15.03 8.34 -8.95
N VAL A 97 14.53 9.14 -8.00
CA VAL A 97 13.27 8.85 -7.30
C VAL A 97 12.10 8.88 -8.30
N THR A 98 11.17 7.95 -8.13
CA THR A 98 10.01 7.80 -9.03
C THR A 98 9.13 9.05 -9.05
N ALA A 99 9.03 9.77 -7.92
CA ALA A 99 8.26 11.00 -7.82
C ALA A 99 8.68 12.08 -8.82
N THR A 100 9.98 12.20 -9.15
CA THR A 100 10.45 13.19 -10.16
C THR A 100 10.05 12.81 -11.58
N ILE A 101 9.99 11.50 -11.88
CA ILE A 101 9.51 11.00 -13.16
C ILE A 101 8.01 11.28 -13.28
N LEU A 102 7.27 11.05 -12.22
CA LEU A 102 5.83 11.32 -12.18
C LEU A 102 5.50 12.82 -12.26
N GLN A 103 6.34 13.68 -11.69
CA GLN A 103 6.19 15.13 -11.79
C GLN A 103 6.20 15.58 -13.27
N ASP A 104 7.16 15.13 -14.07
CA ASP A 104 7.25 15.42 -15.49
C ASP A 104 6.06 14.82 -16.26
N ARG A 105 5.78 13.54 -16.05
CA ARG A 105 4.66 12.83 -16.70
C ARG A 105 3.29 13.46 -16.45
N LEU A 106 3.08 14.03 -15.27
CA LEU A 106 1.84 14.70 -14.87
C LEU A 106 1.85 16.19 -15.25
N GLY A 107 2.93 16.71 -15.84
CA GLY A 107 3.05 18.13 -16.21
C GLY A 107 2.90 19.06 -14.99
N LEU A 108 3.42 18.68 -13.83
CA LEU A 108 3.44 19.55 -12.66
C LEU A 108 4.57 20.59 -12.78
N SER A 109 4.46 21.69 -12.02
CA SER A 109 5.49 22.74 -12.00
C SER A 109 6.86 22.21 -11.58
N ASP A 110 7.94 22.79 -12.12
CA ASP A 110 9.33 22.54 -11.67
C ASP A 110 9.54 22.97 -10.19
N ASP A 111 8.67 23.82 -9.66
CA ASP A 111 8.67 24.21 -8.24
C ASP A 111 8.00 23.17 -7.33
N CYS A 112 7.41 22.10 -7.88
CA CYS A 112 6.81 21.02 -7.12
C CYS A 112 7.88 20.17 -6.42
N MET A 113 7.83 20.10 -5.10
CA MET A 113 8.73 19.25 -4.30
C MET A 113 8.39 17.77 -4.49
N CYS A 114 9.34 16.93 -4.94
CA CYS A 114 9.11 15.54 -5.28
C CYS A 114 10.03 14.60 -4.52
N TYR A 115 9.48 13.56 -3.87
CA TYR A 115 10.27 12.52 -3.21
C TYR A 115 9.49 11.22 -3.02
N ASP A 116 10.25 10.11 -2.84
CA ASP A 116 9.70 8.79 -2.56
C ASP A 116 9.72 8.46 -1.06
N ILE A 117 8.73 7.70 -0.60
CA ILE A 117 8.71 7.03 0.69
C ILE A 117 8.80 5.52 0.43
N PRO A 118 9.97 4.89 0.57
CA PRO A 118 10.17 3.47 0.26
C PRO A 118 9.66 2.57 1.39
N LEU A 119 8.38 2.64 1.69
CA LEU A 119 7.69 1.79 2.65
C LEU A 119 6.73 0.84 1.92
N GLY A 120 6.44 -0.30 2.54
CA GLY A 120 5.43 -1.27 2.10
C GLY A 120 4.02 -0.88 2.56
N CYS A 121 3.32 -1.80 3.21
CA CYS A 121 1.90 -1.69 3.58
C CYS A 121 1.51 -0.41 4.35
N SER A 122 2.42 0.16 5.15
CA SER A 122 2.18 1.39 5.93
C SER A 122 2.44 2.68 5.15
N ALA A 123 2.92 2.60 3.90
CA ALA A 123 3.34 3.77 3.13
C ALA A 123 2.23 4.81 2.94
N TYR A 124 0.99 4.36 2.70
CA TYR A 124 -0.14 5.27 2.54
C TYR A 124 -0.40 6.13 3.79
N VAL A 125 -0.42 5.51 4.98
CA VAL A 125 -0.66 6.22 6.25
C VAL A 125 0.49 7.19 6.57
N TYR A 126 1.74 6.76 6.35
CA TYR A 126 2.89 7.67 6.47
C TYR A 126 2.83 8.79 5.42
N GLY A 127 2.40 8.48 4.20
CA GLY A 127 2.19 9.47 3.14
C GLY A 127 1.14 10.52 3.53
N LEU A 128 0.00 10.11 4.07
CA LEU A 128 -1.03 11.02 4.58
C LEU A 128 -0.49 11.94 5.69
N TYR A 129 0.27 11.37 6.64
CA TYR A 129 0.92 12.16 7.68
C TYR A 129 1.86 13.22 7.10
N LEU A 130 2.75 12.84 6.16
CA LEU A 130 3.70 13.77 5.55
C LEU A 130 2.99 14.81 4.68
N ALA A 131 1.96 14.41 3.92
CA ALA A 131 1.15 15.34 3.14
C ALA A 131 0.47 16.40 4.02
N ALA A 132 -0.14 15.96 5.14
CA ALA A 132 -0.73 16.87 6.09
C ALA A 132 0.31 17.78 6.78
N MET A 133 1.52 17.28 7.05
CA MET A 133 2.63 18.09 7.56
C MET A 133 3.05 19.17 6.57
N HIS A 134 3.11 18.87 5.27
CA HIS A 134 3.40 19.87 4.24
C HIS A 134 2.32 20.95 4.16
N ILE A 135 1.05 20.57 4.24
CA ILE A 135 -0.07 21.53 4.31
C ILE A 135 0.10 22.44 5.54
N ASN A 136 0.40 21.87 6.72
CA ASN A 136 0.63 22.65 7.93
C ASN A 136 1.88 23.56 7.86
N SER A 137 2.80 23.25 6.96
CA SER A 137 4.03 24.05 6.73
C SER A 137 3.88 25.07 5.61
N GLY A 138 2.68 25.21 5.02
CA GLY A 138 2.36 26.27 4.06
C GLY A 138 2.14 25.81 2.61
N CYS A 139 2.21 24.51 2.30
CA CYS A 139 1.78 24.01 1.01
C CYS A 139 0.29 24.18 0.80
N ARG A 140 -0.12 24.57 -0.41
CA ARG A 140 -1.54 24.73 -0.81
C ARG A 140 -2.17 23.36 -1.07
N SER A 141 -1.44 22.49 -1.73
CA SER A 141 -1.87 21.12 -1.98
C SER A 141 -0.71 20.13 -2.14
N VAL A 142 -1.02 18.88 -1.86
CA VAL A 142 -0.11 17.75 -1.96
C VAL A 142 -0.78 16.60 -2.70
N LEU A 143 -0.09 16.05 -3.69
CA LEU A 143 -0.50 14.85 -4.40
C LEU A 143 0.25 13.65 -3.83
N LEU A 144 -0.47 12.79 -3.11
CA LEU A 144 0.04 11.53 -2.59
C LEU A 144 -0.31 10.38 -3.53
N LEU A 145 0.69 9.71 -4.03
CA LEU A 145 0.58 8.55 -4.90
C LEU A 145 1.04 7.30 -4.15
N SER A 146 0.24 6.23 -4.16
CA SER A 146 0.58 4.97 -3.51
C SER A 146 0.26 3.81 -4.43
N GLY A 147 1.26 3.04 -4.82
CA GLY A 147 1.11 1.92 -5.73
C GLY A 147 1.96 0.72 -5.32
N SER A 148 1.50 -0.45 -5.69
CA SER A 148 2.24 -1.71 -5.49
C SER A 148 2.01 -2.60 -6.69
N THR A 149 3.11 -3.08 -7.27
CA THR A 149 3.12 -4.15 -8.27
C THR A 149 4.05 -5.24 -7.80
N GLY A 150 3.67 -6.49 -8.06
CA GLY A 150 4.55 -7.64 -7.82
C GLY A 150 5.77 -7.61 -8.74
N GLU A 151 6.80 -8.37 -8.38
CA GLU A 151 7.92 -8.63 -9.29
C GLU A 151 7.41 -9.35 -10.54
N GLN A 152 7.94 -8.96 -11.71
CA GLN A 152 7.66 -9.65 -12.96
C GLN A 152 8.46 -10.97 -12.96
N LEU A 153 7.79 -12.05 -12.65
CA LEU A 153 8.37 -13.38 -12.68
C LEU A 153 8.30 -13.94 -14.11
N PRO A 154 9.25 -14.81 -14.51
CA PRO A 154 9.16 -15.52 -15.78
C PRO A 154 7.84 -16.30 -15.89
N ASP A 155 7.30 -16.38 -17.12
CA ASP A 155 6.08 -17.13 -17.39
C ASP A 155 6.15 -18.57 -16.85
N GLY A 156 5.13 -18.95 -16.07
CA GLY A 156 5.05 -20.28 -15.47
C GLY A 156 5.94 -20.49 -14.23
N TYR A 157 6.70 -19.50 -13.80
CA TYR A 157 7.50 -19.59 -12.57
C TYR A 157 6.70 -19.09 -11.37
N VAL A 158 6.22 -20.01 -10.53
CA VAL A 158 5.49 -19.71 -9.29
C VAL A 158 6.22 -20.38 -8.13
N PRO A 159 7.13 -19.66 -7.44
CA PRO A 159 8.02 -20.26 -6.44
C PRO A 159 7.31 -20.67 -5.15
N SER A 160 6.12 -20.13 -4.88
CA SER A 160 5.35 -20.35 -3.64
C SER A 160 3.89 -19.92 -3.82
N GLU A 161 3.08 -20.05 -2.77
CA GLU A 161 1.70 -19.54 -2.73
C GLU A 161 1.59 -18.02 -2.54
N ILE A 162 2.72 -17.33 -2.26
CA ILE A 162 2.75 -15.87 -2.01
C ILE A 162 2.16 -15.07 -3.18
N PRO A 163 2.46 -15.37 -4.46
CA PRO A 163 1.84 -14.68 -5.58
C PRO A 163 0.32 -14.73 -5.59
N MET A 164 -0.31 -15.79 -5.07
CA MET A 164 -1.77 -15.86 -4.98
C MET A 164 -2.39 -14.83 -4.02
N LEU A 165 -1.59 -14.29 -3.09
CA LEU A 165 -2.05 -13.30 -2.12
C LEU A 165 -2.04 -11.88 -2.67
N PHE A 166 -0.97 -11.52 -3.41
CA PHE A 166 -0.71 -10.13 -3.80
C PHE A 166 -1.35 -9.78 -5.14
N GLY A 167 -2.13 -8.69 -5.14
CA GLY A 167 -2.62 -8.01 -6.34
C GLY A 167 -1.86 -6.72 -6.61
N ASN A 168 -2.02 -6.18 -7.80
CA ASN A 168 -1.41 -4.93 -8.21
C ASN A 168 -2.43 -3.79 -8.19
N GLY A 169 -1.99 -2.61 -7.78
CA GLY A 169 -2.86 -1.44 -7.74
C GLY A 169 -2.08 -0.14 -7.58
N GLY A 170 -2.68 0.93 -8.05
CA GLY A 170 -2.22 2.28 -7.87
C GLY A 170 -3.32 3.17 -7.33
N SER A 171 -2.94 4.26 -6.69
CA SER A 171 -3.88 5.25 -6.16
C SER A 171 -3.28 6.64 -6.18
N ALA A 172 -4.16 7.62 -6.21
CA ALA A 172 -3.82 9.02 -5.99
C ALA A 172 -4.77 9.60 -4.95
N THR A 173 -4.23 10.41 -4.05
CA THR A 173 -4.98 11.19 -3.07
C THR A 173 -4.52 12.64 -3.16
N LEU A 174 -5.45 13.54 -3.46
CA LEU A 174 -5.21 14.97 -3.45
C LEU A 174 -5.60 15.55 -2.10
N LEU A 175 -4.63 16.15 -1.41
CA LEU A 175 -4.88 16.91 -0.19
C LEU A 175 -4.75 18.41 -0.48
N GLU A 176 -5.62 19.20 0.13
CA GLU A 176 -5.60 20.67 0.02
C GLU A 176 -5.61 21.33 1.41
N TYR A 177 -5.10 22.56 1.45
CA TYR A 177 -5.32 23.45 2.57
C TYR A 177 -6.80 23.87 2.62
N ASP A 178 -7.44 23.66 3.76
CA ASP A 178 -8.78 24.15 4.06
C ASP A 178 -8.81 24.59 5.53
N GLU A 179 -9.02 25.89 5.78
CA GLU A 179 -9.06 26.45 7.15
C GLU A 179 -10.20 25.87 8.00
N ASN A 180 -11.22 25.29 7.35
CA ASN A 180 -12.37 24.68 8.00
C ASN A 180 -12.27 23.14 8.07
N ALA A 181 -11.13 22.56 7.68
CA ALA A 181 -10.94 21.12 7.77
C ALA A 181 -10.91 20.65 9.22
N GLU A 182 -11.62 19.56 9.50
CA GLU A 182 -11.51 18.90 10.79
C GLU A 182 -10.07 18.44 11.06
N PRO A 183 -9.62 18.50 12.33
CA PRO A 183 -8.27 18.06 12.68
C PRO A 183 -8.00 16.61 12.33
N THR A 184 -6.82 16.33 11.76
CA THR A 184 -6.32 14.99 11.52
C THR A 184 -5.54 14.49 12.72
N TYR A 185 -6.08 13.51 13.42
CA TYR A 185 -5.40 12.85 14.52
C TYR A 185 -4.66 11.60 14.05
N GLY A 186 -3.52 11.32 14.64
CA GLY A 186 -2.79 10.12 14.27
C GLY A 186 -1.79 9.62 15.31
N LEU A 187 -1.36 8.38 15.08
CA LEU A 187 -0.35 7.68 15.86
C LEU A 187 0.55 6.87 14.93
N LEU A 188 1.84 7.14 15.00
CA LEU A 188 2.86 6.36 14.28
C LEU A 188 3.75 5.62 15.27
N ARG A 189 4.07 4.35 14.93
CA ARG A 189 4.91 3.47 15.73
C ARG A 189 5.75 2.56 14.83
N SER A 190 7.01 2.38 15.18
CA SER A 190 7.92 1.45 14.49
C SER A 190 8.46 0.41 15.46
N ILE A 191 8.44 -0.87 15.05
CA ILE A 191 8.90 -2.00 15.85
C ILE A 191 9.97 -2.75 15.06
N GLY A 192 11.21 -2.26 15.12
CA GLY A 192 12.32 -2.78 14.31
C GLY A 192 12.83 -4.17 14.73
N ARG A 193 12.55 -4.64 15.96
CA ARG A 193 13.03 -5.95 16.41
C ARG A 193 12.47 -7.12 15.59
N ASP A 194 11.29 -6.94 15.00
CA ASP A 194 10.56 -7.99 14.29
C ASP A 194 10.74 -7.93 12.75
N PHE A 195 11.76 -7.19 12.26
CA PHE A 195 11.97 -6.93 10.83
C PHE A 195 12.11 -8.21 9.98
N LYS A 196 12.56 -9.32 10.57
CA LYS A 196 12.80 -10.58 9.85
C LYS A 196 11.52 -11.30 9.44
N MET A 197 10.37 -10.98 10.08
CA MET A 197 9.12 -11.66 9.74
C MET A 197 8.57 -11.30 8.35
N LEU A 198 9.05 -10.17 7.79
CA LEU A 198 8.64 -9.69 6.47
C LEU A 198 9.83 -8.97 5.83
N VAL A 199 10.56 -9.64 4.96
CA VAL A 199 11.80 -9.11 4.41
C VAL A 199 12.11 -9.67 3.03
N SER A 200 12.65 -8.82 2.15
CA SER A 200 13.34 -9.22 0.92
C SER A 200 14.84 -9.23 1.22
N PRO A 201 15.39 -10.36 1.69
CA PRO A 201 16.71 -10.38 2.33
C PRO A 201 17.86 -10.05 1.37
N PHE A 202 17.61 -10.22 0.07
CA PHE A 202 18.62 -10.05 -0.97
C PHE A 202 18.39 -8.83 -1.87
N SER A 203 17.43 -8.00 -1.52
CA SER A 203 17.23 -6.68 -2.13
C SER A 203 18.10 -5.64 -1.43
N GLY A 204 18.68 -4.71 -2.16
CA GLY A 204 19.47 -3.61 -1.60
C GLY A 204 20.93 -3.97 -1.26
N GLN A 205 21.59 -3.12 -0.46
CA GLN A 205 23.06 -3.11 -0.32
C GLN A 205 23.64 -4.16 0.64
N ARG A 206 22.83 -4.67 1.59
CA ARG A 206 23.36 -5.60 2.62
C ARG A 206 23.79 -6.94 2.02
N HIS A 207 23.11 -7.39 0.98
CA HIS A 207 23.45 -8.61 0.23
C HIS A 207 23.51 -8.25 -1.26
N ALA A 208 24.57 -7.54 -1.64
CA ALA A 208 24.77 -7.10 -3.01
C ALA A 208 24.90 -8.29 -3.97
N PHE A 209 24.35 -8.13 -5.17
CA PHE A 209 24.19 -9.22 -6.16
C PHE A 209 25.52 -9.89 -6.51
N TRP A 210 26.56 -9.13 -6.85
CA TRP A 210 27.84 -9.71 -7.28
C TRP A 210 28.56 -10.53 -6.21
N PRO A 211 28.63 -10.15 -4.95
CA PRO A 211 29.11 -11.02 -3.88
C PRO A 211 28.30 -12.31 -3.73
N MET A 212 27.00 -12.27 -4.00
CA MET A 212 26.15 -13.45 -3.99
C MET A 212 26.45 -14.38 -5.18
N VAL A 213 26.65 -13.82 -6.38
CA VAL A 213 27.10 -14.58 -7.55
C VAL A 213 28.42 -15.30 -7.29
N GLN A 214 29.40 -14.60 -6.69
CA GLN A 214 30.69 -15.19 -6.30
C GLN A 214 30.54 -16.33 -5.29
N LYS A 215 29.61 -16.19 -4.34
CA LYS A 215 29.41 -17.18 -3.28
C LYS A 215 28.57 -18.38 -3.69
N PHE A 216 27.52 -18.18 -4.47
CA PHE A 216 26.48 -19.19 -4.74
C PHE A 216 26.33 -19.58 -6.21
N GLY A 217 27.00 -18.88 -7.15
CA GLY A 217 26.77 -18.97 -8.59
C GLY A 217 25.61 -18.11 -9.08
N TYR A 218 25.60 -17.82 -10.39
CA TYR A 218 24.66 -16.86 -11.00
C TYR A 218 23.19 -17.25 -10.83
N GLU A 219 22.83 -18.49 -11.16
CA GLU A 219 21.44 -18.98 -11.09
C GLU A 219 20.84 -18.88 -9.69
N LYS A 220 21.61 -19.33 -8.67
CA LYS A 220 21.18 -19.22 -7.27
C LYS A 220 21.10 -17.76 -6.79
N ALA A 221 22.02 -16.92 -7.23
CA ALA A 221 21.98 -15.51 -6.88
C ALA A 221 20.75 -14.81 -7.46
N CYS A 222 20.35 -15.14 -8.69
CA CYS A 222 19.10 -14.66 -9.28
C CYS A 222 17.87 -15.12 -8.46
N ALA A 223 17.77 -16.41 -8.16
CA ALA A 223 16.67 -16.97 -7.36
C ALA A 223 16.59 -16.34 -5.94
N TYR A 224 17.73 -16.04 -5.32
CA TYR A 224 17.77 -15.39 -4.02
C TYR A 224 17.39 -13.91 -4.09
N ARG A 225 17.72 -13.19 -5.18
CA ARG A 225 17.37 -11.79 -5.36
C ARG A 225 15.86 -11.58 -5.29
N ASP A 226 15.11 -12.51 -5.91
CA ASP A 226 13.66 -12.43 -6.06
C ASP A 226 12.91 -13.07 -4.87
N LEU A 227 13.64 -13.47 -3.82
CA LEU A 227 13.06 -14.09 -2.65
C LEU A 227 12.43 -13.06 -1.71
N PHE A 228 11.12 -13.08 -1.63
CA PHE A 228 10.36 -12.40 -0.57
C PHE A 228 10.04 -13.39 0.55
N HIS A 229 10.48 -13.08 1.75
CA HIS A 229 10.27 -13.92 2.92
C HIS A 229 9.15 -13.36 3.79
N MET A 230 8.15 -14.18 4.10
CA MET A 230 7.03 -13.83 4.96
C MET A 230 6.70 -14.96 5.94
N GLU A 231 6.87 -14.71 7.23
CA GLU A 231 6.44 -15.59 8.31
C GLU A 231 4.97 -15.28 8.69
N GLY A 232 4.02 -15.89 7.98
CA GLY A 232 2.59 -15.57 8.08
C GLY A 232 2.03 -15.62 9.51
N MET A 233 2.46 -16.59 10.33
CA MET A 233 2.04 -16.70 11.73
C MET A 233 2.57 -15.56 12.60
N ASP A 234 3.78 -15.10 12.36
CA ASP A 234 4.39 -13.97 13.07
C ASP A 234 3.75 -12.65 12.66
N VAL A 235 3.45 -12.48 11.37
CA VAL A 235 2.68 -11.33 10.84
C VAL A 235 1.29 -11.30 11.49
N MET A 236 0.59 -12.43 11.58
CA MET A 236 -0.70 -12.51 12.26
C MET A 236 -0.57 -12.16 13.74
N ARG A 237 0.41 -12.70 14.46
CA ARG A 237 0.64 -12.41 15.88
C ARG A 237 0.94 -10.93 16.10
N PHE A 238 1.80 -10.34 15.26
CA PHE A 238 2.10 -8.91 15.27
C PHE A 238 0.82 -8.09 15.09
N SER A 239 0.02 -8.39 14.06
CA SER A 239 -1.21 -7.66 13.75
C SER A 239 -2.22 -7.73 14.89
N LEU A 240 -2.41 -8.89 15.50
CA LEU A 240 -3.38 -9.09 16.57
C LEU A 240 -2.90 -8.69 17.97
N LYS A 241 -1.65 -8.28 18.13
CA LYS A 241 -1.08 -7.79 19.38
C LYS A 241 -0.70 -6.33 19.27
N GLU A 242 0.29 -6.00 18.43
CA GLU A 242 0.88 -4.67 18.39
C GLU A 242 -0.07 -3.63 17.74
N VAL A 243 -0.80 -4.02 16.67
CA VAL A 243 -1.79 -3.13 16.05
C VAL A 243 -3.00 -2.91 16.96
N VAL A 244 -3.48 -3.97 17.64
CA VAL A 244 -4.57 -3.84 18.63
C VAL A 244 -4.16 -2.90 19.76
N THR A 245 -2.94 -3.06 20.30
CA THR A 245 -2.42 -2.16 21.35
C THR A 245 -2.37 -0.72 20.83
N MET A 246 -1.86 -0.50 19.62
CA MET A 246 -1.76 0.83 19.02
C MET A 246 -3.13 1.49 18.82
N ILE A 247 -4.14 0.75 18.39
CA ILE A 247 -5.51 1.26 18.22
C ILE A 247 -6.12 1.62 19.59
N ASN A 248 -5.90 0.80 20.62
CA ASN A 248 -6.38 1.12 21.97
C ASN A 248 -5.69 2.35 22.55
N ASP A 249 -4.37 2.49 22.37
CA ASP A 249 -3.59 3.68 22.77
C ASP A 249 -4.10 4.95 22.05
N PHE A 250 -4.42 4.83 20.76
CA PHE A 250 -5.01 5.92 19.98
C PHE A 250 -6.39 6.32 20.54
N LYS A 251 -7.24 5.32 20.76
CA LYS A 251 -8.60 5.51 21.27
C LYS A 251 -8.59 6.19 22.65
N GLU A 252 -7.71 5.74 23.55
CA GLU A 252 -7.55 6.33 24.87
C GLU A 252 -7.04 7.77 24.79
N ARG A 253 -6.08 8.05 23.93
CA ARG A 253 -5.45 9.36 23.78
C ARG A 253 -6.37 10.42 23.22
N PHE A 254 -7.19 10.05 22.23
CA PHE A 254 -8.06 11.00 21.50
C PHE A 254 -9.55 10.87 21.86
N VAL A 255 -9.89 10.00 22.83
CA VAL A 255 -11.26 9.79 23.32
C VAL A 255 -12.25 9.52 22.18
N CYS A 256 -11.87 8.58 21.26
CA CYS A 256 -12.65 8.27 20.08
C CYS A 256 -13.81 7.32 20.38
N ASP A 257 -15.01 7.64 19.91
CA ASP A 257 -16.14 6.71 19.85
C ASP A 257 -16.24 6.09 18.45
N TYR A 258 -16.33 4.77 18.39
CA TYR A 258 -16.44 4.05 17.10
C TYR A 258 -17.78 4.30 16.39
N ASP A 259 -18.82 4.72 17.10
CA ASP A 259 -20.12 5.04 16.50
C ASP A 259 -20.06 6.31 15.63
N GLU A 260 -19.12 7.21 15.94
CA GLU A 260 -18.89 8.44 15.18
C GLU A 260 -18.17 8.21 13.84
N TYR A 261 -17.54 7.04 13.64
CA TYR A 261 -16.83 6.72 12.41
C TYR A 261 -17.72 5.97 11.44
N GLU A 262 -17.71 6.41 10.18
CA GLU A 262 -18.44 5.76 9.10
C GLU A 262 -17.76 4.44 8.72
N ILE A 263 -16.45 4.45 8.50
CA ILE A 263 -15.64 3.28 8.14
C ILE A 263 -14.34 3.19 8.92
N LEU A 264 -13.81 1.98 9.00
CA LEU A 264 -12.42 1.69 9.33
C LEU A 264 -11.72 1.10 8.11
N ALA A 265 -11.06 1.95 7.32
CA ALA A 265 -10.29 1.51 6.16
C ALA A 265 -8.95 0.90 6.60
N CYS A 266 -8.91 -0.43 6.69
CA CYS A 266 -7.71 -1.18 7.06
C CYS A 266 -6.85 -1.52 5.84
N HIS A 267 -5.53 -1.66 6.04
CA HIS A 267 -4.71 -2.40 5.10
C HIS A 267 -5.27 -3.81 4.87
N GLN A 268 -5.40 -4.21 3.62
CA GLN A 268 -6.00 -5.47 3.19
C GLN A 268 -4.97 -6.61 3.21
N ALA A 269 -4.46 -6.97 4.39
CA ALA A 269 -3.45 -8.01 4.55
C ALA A 269 -3.99 -9.41 4.23
N ASN A 270 -5.07 -9.80 4.88
CA ASN A 270 -5.97 -10.91 4.57
C ASN A 270 -7.25 -10.82 5.41
N LYS A 271 -8.32 -11.50 4.97
CA LYS A 271 -9.63 -11.46 5.60
C LYS A 271 -9.61 -11.95 7.05
N LEU A 272 -8.82 -12.99 7.36
CA LEU A 272 -8.73 -13.56 8.70
C LEU A 272 -8.11 -12.57 9.69
N ILE A 273 -7.04 -11.87 9.30
CA ILE A 273 -6.41 -10.83 10.13
C ILE A 273 -7.40 -9.70 10.38
N ILE A 274 -8.06 -9.18 9.34
CA ILE A 274 -9.01 -8.06 9.45
C ILE A 274 -10.18 -8.44 10.37
N SER A 275 -10.79 -9.62 10.17
CA SER A 275 -11.92 -10.07 10.98
C SER A 275 -11.55 -10.28 12.45
N ASN A 276 -10.36 -10.83 12.73
CA ASN A 276 -9.88 -10.99 14.10
C ASN A 276 -9.48 -9.64 14.74
N LEU A 277 -8.92 -8.72 13.98
CA LEU A 277 -8.65 -7.35 14.42
C LEU A 277 -9.95 -6.66 14.85
N ALA A 278 -10.95 -6.64 13.95
CA ALA A 278 -12.27 -6.06 14.22
C ALA A 278 -12.89 -6.59 15.52
N ARG A 279 -12.87 -7.93 15.71
CA ARG A 279 -13.37 -8.57 16.91
C ARG A 279 -12.61 -8.13 18.17
N LYS A 280 -11.27 -8.04 18.11
CA LYS A 280 -10.43 -7.66 19.26
C LYS A 280 -10.62 -6.21 19.68
N ILE A 281 -10.75 -5.29 18.73
CA ILE A 281 -10.99 -3.87 18.99
C ILE A 281 -12.48 -3.55 19.20
N LYS A 282 -13.36 -4.54 19.01
CA LYS A 282 -14.83 -4.41 19.10
C LYS A 282 -15.40 -3.37 18.09
N PHE A 283 -14.84 -3.36 16.89
CA PHE A 283 -15.34 -2.51 15.80
C PHE A 283 -16.28 -3.33 14.89
N PRO A 284 -17.43 -2.78 14.44
CA PRO A 284 -18.38 -3.50 13.58
C PRO A 284 -17.75 -3.90 12.26
N LEU A 285 -17.74 -5.19 11.93
CA LEU A 285 -17.15 -5.67 10.67
C LEU A 285 -17.88 -5.11 9.44
N SER A 286 -19.16 -4.76 9.56
CA SER A 286 -19.95 -4.11 8.51
C SER A 286 -19.46 -2.71 8.13
N LYS A 287 -18.68 -2.06 8.99
CA LYS A 287 -18.04 -0.76 8.74
C LYS A 287 -16.58 -0.92 8.24
N ILE A 288 -16.14 -2.13 7.89
CA ILE A 288 -14.79 -2.38 7.37
C ILE A 288 -14.89 -2.85 5.91
N PRO A 289 -14.51 -2.05 4.93
CA PRO A 289 -14.42 -2.48 3.54
C PRO A 289 -13.46 -3.67 3.39
N LEU A 290 -13.84 -4.68 2.60
CA LEU A 290 -13.08 -5.92 2.38
C LEU A 290 -12.72 -6.10 0.91
N SER A 291 -11.99 -5.16 0.33
CA SER A 291 -11.52 -5.22 -1.06
C SER A 291 -10.56 -6.38 -1.36
N ILE A 292 -10.01 -7.01 -0.32
CA ILE A 292 -9.13 -8.18 -0.43
C ILE A 292 -9.73 -9.32 -1.26
N VAL A 293 -11.06 -9.47 -1.26
CA VAL A 293 -11.75 -10.58 -1.92
C VAL A 293 -11.56 -10.52 -3.44
N ASP A 294 -11.65 -9.34 -4.00
CA ASP A 294 -11.64 -9.11 -5.45
C ASP A 294 -10.32 -8.55 -5.98
N TYR A 295 -9.50 -7.96 -5.12
CA TYR A 295 -8.25 -7.31 -5.54
C TYR A 295 -6.99 -7.94 -4.95
N GLY A 296 -7.12 -8.86 -4.01
CA GLY A 296 -5.97 -9.36 -3.25
C GLY A 296 -5.34 -8.29 -2.36
N ASN A 297 -4.15 -8.56 -1.86
CA ASN A 297 -3.36 -7.60 -1.10
C ASN A 297 -2.59 -6.69 -2.06
N THR A 298 -3.11 -5.50 -2.33
CA THR A 298 -2.49 -4.48 -3.20
C THR A 298 -1.50 -3.58 -2.45
N GLY A 299 -0.85 -4.10 -1.41
CA GLY A 299 0.19 -3.39 -0.66
C GLY A 299 -0.26 -2.03 -0.11
N CYS A 300 0.49 -0.99 -0.43
CA CYS A 300 0.20 0.38 0.02
C CYS A 300 -1.03 1.00 -0.68
N ALA A 301 -1.46 0.49 -1.84
CA ALA A 301 -2.68 0.95 -2.51
C ALA A 301 -3.96 0.36 -1.89
N SER A 302 -3.86 -0.60 -0.96
CA SER A 302 -5.01 -1.35 -0.45
C SER A 302 -6.01 -0.50 0.36
N ILE A 303 -5.52 0.47 1.13
CA ILE A 303 -6.40 1.37 1.91
C ILE A 303 -7.17 2.31 0.96
N PRO A 304 -6.52 3.09 0.08
CA PRO A 304 -7.24 3.98 -0.83
C PRO A 304 -8.16 3.21 -1.79
N LEU A 305 -7.78 2.01 -2.25
CA LEU A 305 -8.63 1.17 -3.07
C LEU A 305 -9.88 0.73 -2.31
N ALA A 306 -9.74 0.29 -1.05
CA ALA A 306 -10.88 -0.07 -0.21
C ALA A 306 -11.82 1.11 0.07
N ILE A 307 -11.29 2.34 0.19
CA ILE A 307 -12.08 3.57 0.30
C ILE A 307 -12.87 3.79 -0.99
N CYS A 308 -12.21 3.74 -2.15
CA CYS A 308 -12.87 3.93 -3.44
C CYS A 308 -13.98 2.90 -3.68
N GLU A 309 -13.73 1.62 -3.38
CA GLU A 309 -14.74 0.56 -3.53
C GLU A 309 -15.95 0.78 -2.61
N HIS A 310 -15.75 1.30 -1.40
CA HIS A 310 -16.84 1.56 -0.46
C HIS A 310 -17.76 2.69 -0.91
N TYR A 311 -17.23 3.70 -1.61
CA TYR A 311 -17.98 4.89 -2.04
C TYR A 311 -18.35 4.90 -3.54
N SER A 312 -18.09 3.81 -4.30
CA SER A 312 -18.36 3.71 -5.73
C SER A 312 -19.80 3.28 -6.07
#